data_c8a4bdcd8a307b5535c6f4350f0bff6e
#
_entry.id   c8a4bdcd8a307b5535c6f4350f0bff6e
#
_cell.length_a   1.000
_cell.length_b   1.000
_cell.length_c   1.000
_cell.angle_alpha   90.00
_cell.angle_beta   90.00
_cell.angle_gamma   90.00
#
_symmetry.space_group_name_H-M   'P 1'
#
loop_
_entity.id
_entity.type
_entity.pdbx_description
1 polymer ?
#
loop_
_entity_poly.entity_id
_entity_poly.type
_entity_poly.pdbx_seq_one_letter_code
_entity_poly.pdbx_strand_id
1 'polypeptide(L)'
;TIANAMQTVVGEANRTKTPIIPSVDTMVEQGGLATVGINQYALGVQAGKMAAEVLSGKSQPATTPIYTFNTGDTIINEKQAQKLGITIPAELAKKSKLIN
;
A
#
# COMPACT_ATOMS: atom_id res chain seq x y z
N THR A 1 7.15 -3.63 -15.34
CA THR A 1 6.44 -4.14 -14.19
C THR A 1 4.96 -3.74 -14.22
N ILE A 2 4.15 -4.36 -13.36
CA ILE A 2 2.73 -4.02 -13.26
C ILE A 2 2.53 -2.56 -12.86
N ALA A 3 3.38 -2.03 -11.99
CA ALA A 3 3.29 -0.63 -11.57
C ALA A 3 3.41 0.35 -12.75
N ASN A 4 4.26 0.04 -13.72
CA ASN A 4 4.44 0.87 -14.91
C ASN A 4 3.30 0.72 -15.91
N ALA A 5 2.55 -0.38 -15.86
CA ALA A 5 1.45 -0.69 -16.77
C ALA A 5 0.07 -0.56 -16.11
N MET A 6 0.00 0.13 -14.98
CA MET A 6 -1.21 0.17 -14.14
C MET A 6 -2.42 0.71 -14.89
N GLN A 7 -2.26 1.70 -15.75
CA GLN A 7 -3.38 2.26 -16.51
C GLN A 7 -4.01 1.22 -17.43
N THR A 8 -3.20 0.38 -18.08
CA THR A 8 -3.69 -0.70 -18.93
C THR A 8 -4.44 -1.75 -18.11
N VAL A 9 -3.91 -2.11 -16.95
CA VAL A 9 -4.55 -3.08 -16.04
C VAL A 9 -5.89 -2.53 -15.56
N VAL A 10 -5.93 -1.27 -15.14
CA VAL A 10 -7.16 -0.61 -14.67
C VAL A 10 -8.20 -0.53 -15.78
N GLY A 11 -7.79 -0.21 -17.01
CA GLY A 11 -8.69 -0.16 -18.15
C GLY A 11 -9.39 -1.48 -18.39
N GLU A 12 -8.67 -2.58 -18.38
CA GLU A 12 -9.25 -3.92 -18.53
C GLU A 12 -10.14 -4.29 -17.34
N ALA A 13 -9.71 -3.98 -16.13
CA ALA A 13 -10.48 -4.27 -14.92
C ALA A 13 -11.81 -3.50 -14.92
N ASN A 14 -11.80 -2.24 -15.35
CA ASN A 14 -13.02 -1.43 -15.44
C ASN A 14 -13.98 -1.96 -16.52
N ARG A 15 -13.43 -2.41 -17.64
CA ARG A 15 -14.24 -2.98 -18.72
C ARG A 15 -15.00 -4.24 -18.27
N THR A 16 -14.36 -5.05 -17.42
CA THR A 16 -14.94 -6.30 -16.91
C THR A 16 -15.54 -6.17 -15.52
N LYS A 17 -15.49 -4.97 -14.92
CA LYS A 17 -15.95 -4.70 -13.54
C LYS A 17 -15.26 -5.60 -12.52
N THR A 18 -13.96 -5.79 -12.68
CA THR A 18 -13.13 -6.58 -11.79
C THR A 18 -12.38 -5.66 -10.82
N PRO A 19 -12.53 -5.84 -9.51
CA PRO A 19 -11.76 -5.04 -8.56
C PRO A 19 -10.29 -5.45 -8.54
N ILE A 20 -9.40 -4.47 -8.35
CA ILE A 20 -7.97 -4.69 -8.23
C ILE A 20 -7.53 -4.36 -6.81
N ILE A 21 -6.85 -5.29 -6.16
CA ILE A 21 -6.29 -5.08 -4.82
C ILE A 21 -4.76 -5.11 -4.96
N PRO A 22 -4.12 -3.95 -5.17
CA PRO A 22 -2.67 -3.91 -5.33
C PRO A 22 -1.95 -3.98 -3.98
N SER A 23 -0.63 -4.08 -4.04
CA SER A 23 0.19 -4.21 -2.84
C SER A 23 0.68 -2.88 -2.27
N VAL A 24 0.57 -1.77 -3.00
CA VAL A 24 1.06 -0.47 -2.58
C VAL A 24 0.03 0.63 -2.83
N ASP A 25 0.13 1.72 -2.05
CA ASP A 25 -0.81 2.84 -2.06
C ASP A 25 -0.84 3.60 -3.39
N THR A 26 0.31 3.78 -4.02
CA THR A 26 0.38 4.50 -5.31
C THR A 26 -0.43 3.81 -6.39
N MET A 27 -0.50 2.49 -6.37
CA MET A 27 -1.34 1.74 -7.32
C MET A 27 -2.84 1.93 -7.05
N VAL A 28 -3.23 2.15 -5.78
CA VAL A 28 -4.62 2.50 -5.44
C VAL A 28 -4.97 3.86 -6.01
N GLU A 29 -4.07 4.83 -5.90
CA GLU A 29 -4.25 6.16 -6.49
C GLU A 29 -4.43 6.09 -8.01
N GLN A 30 -3.78 5.16 -8.66
CA GLN A 30 -3.84 4.97 -10.11
C GLN A 30 -5.07 4.19 -10.58
N GLY A 31 -5.88 3.69 -9.69
CA GLY A 31 -7.12 3.01 -10.04
C GLY A 31 -7.35 1.65 -9.41
N GLY A 32 -6.48 1.20 -8.53
CA GLY A 32 -6.75 0.05 -7.68
C GLY A 32 -7.89 0.38 -6.72
N LEU A 33 -8.60 -0.63 -6.24
CA LEU A 33 -9.73 -0.41 -5.35
C LEU A 33 -9.30 -0.10 -3.92
N ALA A 34 -8.46 -0.93 -3.36
CA ALA A 34 -8.03 -0.82 -1.96
C ALA A 34 -6.77 -1.62 -1.72
N THR A 35 -6.07 -1.27 -0.66
CA THR A 35 -4.93 -2.07 -0.17
C THR A 35 -4.73 -1.85 1.33
N VAL A 36 -4.05 -2.79 1.97
CA VAL A 36 -3.44 -2.57 3.28
C VAL A 36 -1.94 -2.52 3.03
N GLY A 37 -1.43 -1.30 2.93
CA GLY A 37 -0.05 -1.09 2.53
C GLY A 37 0.84 -0.64 3.67
N ILE A 38 2.15 -0.83 3.49
CA ILE A 38 3.16 -0.33 4.43
C ILE A 38 3.52 1.10 4.01
N ASN A 39 3.62 1.99 5.01
CA ASN A 39 4.09 3.34 4.77
C ASN A 39 5.57 3.30 4.38
N GLN A 40 5.87 3.60 3.12
CA GLN A 40 7.23 3.52 2.58
C GLN A 40 8.18 4.50 3.27
N TYR A 41 7.69 5.67 3.64
CA TYR A 41 8.49 6.65 4.37
C TYR A 41 8.90 6.10 5.74
N ALA A 42 7.96 5.53 6.49
CA ALA A 42 8.25 4.95 7.80
C ALA A 42 9.23 3.78 7.70
N LEU A 43 9.09 2.97 6.64
CA LEU A 43 10.00 1.87 6.38
C LEU A 43 11.42 2.40 6.12
N GLY A 44 11.55 3.46 5.33
CA GLY A 44 12.83 4.09 5.05
C GLY A 44 13.47 4.69 6.31
N VAL A 45 12.69 5.33 7.17
CA VAL A 45 13.18 5.86 8.44
C VAL A 45 13.73 4.73 9.32
N GLN A 46 13.01 3.63 9.43
CA GLN A 46 13.46 2.48 10.21
C GLN A 46 14.75 1.87 9.64
N ALA A 47 14.83 1.74 8.32
CA ALA A 47 16.04 1.25 7.65
C ALA A 47 17.24 2.17 7.95
N GLY A 48 17.03 3.49 7.94
CA GLY A 48 18.07 4.46 8.28
C GLY A 48 18.55 4.32 9.71
N LYS A 49 17.64 4.12 10.65
CA LYS A 49 18.00 3.89 12.06
C LYS A 49 18.84 2.62 12.23
N MET A 50 18.44 1.54 11.58
CA MET A 50 19.18 0.27 11.62
C MET A 50 20.59 0.43 11.02
N ALA A 51 20.69 1.14 9.89
CA ALA A 51 21.99 1.41 9.26
C ALA A 51 22.90 2.22 10.19
N ALA A 52 22.35 3.24 10.87
CA ALA A 52 23.12 4.05 11.82
C ALA A 52 23.63 3.21 13.00
N GLU A 53 22.84 2.29 13.51
CA GLU A 53 23.23 1.39 14.57
C GLU A 53 24.37 0.47 14.17
N VAL A 54 24.31 -0.07 12.95
CA VAL A 54 25.39 -0.92 12.40
C VAL A 54 26.67 -0.10 12.24
N LEU A 55 26.58 1.10 11.65
CA LEU A 55 27.75 1.95 11.42
C LEU A 55 28.39 2.43 12.71
N SER A 56 27.60 2.65 13.77
CA SER A 56 28.12 3.06 15.08
C SER A 56 28.63 1.90 15.92
N GLY A 57 28.51 0.67 15.47
CA GLY A 57 28.95 -0.51 16.18
C GLY A 57 28.00 -1.02 17.25
N LYS A 58 26.78 -0.43 17.36
CA LYS A 58 25.78 -0.85 18.34
C LYS A 58 25.09 -2.17 17.97
N SER A 59 25.06 -2.52 16.70
CA SER A 59 24.47 -3.78 16.26
C SER A 59 25.32 -4.40 15.15
N GLN A 60 25.17 -5.70 14.99
CA GLN A 60 25.87 -6.49 13.98
C GLN A 60 24.84 -7.00 12.97
N PRO A 61 25.10 -6.89 11.67
CA PRO A 61 24.14 -7.40 10.67
C PRO A 61 23.81 -8.87 10.86
N ALA A 62 24.79 -9.69 11.23
CA ALA A 62 24.60 -11.14 11.38
C ALA A 62 23.67 -11.50 12.53
N THR A 63 23.53 -10.65 13.54
CA THR A 63 22.71 -10.91 14.73
C THR A 63 21.49 -9.99 14.84
N THR A 64 21.35 -9.03 13.92
CA THR A 64 20.21 -8.12 13.90
C THR A 64 19.00 -8.81 13.25
N PRO A 65 17.86 -8.93 13.96
CA PRO A 65 16.67 -9.53 13.36
C PRO A 65 16.14 -8.70 12.18
N ILE A 66 15.49 -9.38 11.26
CA ILE A 66 14.77 -8.71 10.18
C ILE A 66 13.60 -7.94 10.78
N TYR A 67 13.51 -6.63 10.46
CA TYR A 67 12.42 -5.79 10.92
C TYR A 67 11.19 -5.99 10.03
N THR A 68 10.04 -6.23 10.64
CA THR A 68 8.77 -6.34 9.91
C THR A 68 7.74 -5.40 10.54
N PHE A 69 6.88 -4.82 9.68
CA PHE A 69 5.73 -4.06 10.15
C PHE A 69 4.56 -5.01 10.39
N ASN A 70 3.99 -4.98 11.58
CA ASN A 70 2.84 -5.81 11.93
C ASN A 70 1.50 -5.17 11.55
N THR A 71 1.49 -3.88 11.28
CA THR A 71 0.29 -3.13 10.92
C THR A 71 0.55 -2.34 9.65
N GLY A 72 -0.47 -2.18 8.84
CA GLY A 72 -0.42 -1.38 7.63
C GLY A 72 -1.53 -0.35 7.61
N ASP A 73 -1.44 0.60 6.68
CA ASP A 73 -2.47 1.59 6.46
C ASP A 73 -3.46 1.05 5.41
N THR A 74 -4.75 1.07 5.74
CA THR A 74 -5.79 0.71 4.78
C THR A 74 -6.13 1.93 3.94
N ILE A 75 -6.06 1.79 2.62
CA ILE A 75 -6.31 2.86 1.65
C ILE A 75 -7.36 2.39 0.68
N ILE A 76 -8.40 3.20 0.44
CA ILE A 76 -9.50 2.87 -0.44
C ILE A 76 -9.70 4.00 -1.45
N ASN A 77 -9.87 3.63 -2.72
CA ASN A 77 -10.22 4.57 -3.80
C ASN A 77 -11.73 4.57 -3.96
N GLU A 78 -12.39 5.59 -3.40
CA GLU A 78 -13.85 5.72 -3.47
C GLU A 78 -14.38 5.84 -4.89
N LYS A 79 -13.69 6.60 -5.72
CA LYS A 79 -14.09 6.81 -7.11
C LYS A 79 -14.10 5.49 -7.88
N GLN A 80 -13.09 4.66 -7.64
CA GLN A 80 -13.02 3.36 -8.29
C GLN A 80 -14.10 2.42 -7.76
N ALA A 81 -14.38 2.47 -6.46
CA ALA A 81 -15.48 1.69 -5.88
C ALA A 81 -16.83 2.06 -6.53
N GLN A 82 -17.07 3.34 -6.74
CA GLN A 82 -18.29 3.81 -7.40
C GLN A 82 -18.37 3.31 -8.85
N LYS A 83 -17.26 3.35 -9.58
CA LYS A 83 -17.21 2.84 -10.96
C LYS A 83 -17.51 1.35 -11.05
N LEU A 84 -17.11 0.59 -10.05
CA LEU A 84 -17.33 -0.85 -9.99
C LEU A 84 -18.68 -1.23 -9.38
N GLY A 85 -19.42 -0.25 -8.86
CA GLY A 85 -20.70 -0.50 -8.18
C GLY A 85 -20.54 -1.15 -6.81
N ILE A 86 -19.40 -0.97 -6.17
CA ILE A 86 -19.11 -1.55 -4.86
C ILE A 86 -19.40 -0.53 -3.77
N THR A 87 -20.13 -0.98 -2.74
CA THR A 87 -20.41 -0.17 -1.56
C THR A 87 -19.38 -0.44 -0.48
N ILE A 88 -18.74 0.61 0.01
CA ILE A 88 -17.74 0.51 1.09
C ILE A 88 -18.49 0.53 2.42
N PRO A 89 -18.31 -0.49 3.30
CA PRO A 89 -18.91 -0.46 4.63
C PRO A 89 -18.45 0.75 5.44
N ALA A 90 -19.37 1.36 6.19
CA ALA A 90 -19.08 2.56 6.94
C ALA A 90 -17.95 2.38 7.97
N GLU A 91 -17.89 1.24 8.63
CA GLU A 91 -16.84 0.95 9.60
C GLU A 91 -15.47 0.89 8.93
N LEU A 92 -15.37 0.28 7.75
CA LEU A 92 -14.14 0.21 6.99
C LEU A 92 -13.72 1.60 6.49
N ALA A 93 -14.68 2.39 6.02
CA ALA A 93 -14.42 3.76 5.56
C ALA A 93 -13.85 4.63 6.67
N LYS A 94 -14.33 4.47 7.90
CA LYS A 94 -13.83 5.23 9.06
C LYS A 94 -12.39 4.88 9.42
N LYS A 95 -11.97 3.63 9.22
CA LYS A 95 -10.64 3.13 9.57
C LYS A 95 -9.63 3.28 8.44
N SER A 96 -10.06 3.76 7.28
CA SER A 96 -9.26 3.77 6.06
C SER A 96 -9.01 5.18 5.58
N LYS A 97 -7.90 5.36 4.87
CA LYS A 97 -7.65 6.58 4.12
C LYS A 97 -8.39 6.48 2.79
N LEU A 98 -9.29 7.42 2.54
CA LEU A 98 -10.09 7.44 1.31
C LEU A 98 -9.43 8.35 0.28
N ILE A 99 -9.36 7.87 -0.97
CA ILE A 99 -8.83 8.62 -2.10
C ILE A 99 -9.90 8.74 -3.16
N ASN A 100 -9.94 9.89 -3.82
CA ASN A 100 -10.83 10.13 -4.96
C ASN A 100 -10.08 10.16 -6.27
#